data_701f6249a81062478d8a33aaa777cc44
#
_entry.id   701f6249a81062478d8a33aaa777cc44
#
_cell.length_a   1.000
_cell.length_b   1.000
_cell.length_c   1.000
_cell.angle_alpha   90.00
_cell.angle_beta   90.00
_cell.angle_gamma   90.00
#
_symmetry.space_group_name_H-M   'P 1'
#
loop_
_entity.id
_entity.type
_entity.pdbx_description
1 polymer ?
#
loop_
_entity_poly.entity_id
_entity_poly.type
_entity_poly.pdbx_seq_one_letter_code
_entity_poly.pdbx_strand_id
1 'polypeptide(L)'
;MSSPLLEVKSLVKHFELRKNSGLRKSKRIVQAVSDVSFTLERGHTLGIVGESGSGKTTVGRCLLHLIEPTSGSVIFDGNNLSTLSFEELRILRRRMQIVFQDPFASLDPKMTVGASIAEPFTVQGISGNHDEKVVELLQLVGLASDHAKRFPHEFSGGQRQRIGIARALALNPDLIILDEPVSALDVSIQAGIVNLFGDLQKRLGMSYVFIAHDLSVVRHIADQVAVMYLGKIVEIGTKDAVYDHPTHPYTKALLSAVPIANPTTERSRKRIMLEGDVPSPVNPPSGCRFRTRCWKAQALCETSEPALIVRPTGQMSACHFPES
;
A
#
# COMPACT_ATOMS: atom_id res chain seq x y z
N MET A 1 14.20 -8.69 -21.56
CA MET A 1 13.68 -8.04 -20.34
C MET A 1 12.68 -9.00 -19.72
N SER A 2 12.82 -9.34 -18.44
CA SER A 2 11.85 -10.19 -17.74
C SER A 2 10.50 -9.44 -17.67
N SER A 3 9.39 -10.16 -17.76
CA SER A 3 8.06 -9.58 -17.55
C SER A 3 7.92 -9.13 -16.09
N PRO A 4 7.25 -8.01 -15.80
CA PRO A 4 7.02 -7.57 -14.43
C PRO A 4 6.20 -8.61 -13.65
N LEU A 5 6.40 -8.70 -12.34
CA LEU A 5 5.60 -9.58 -11.47
C LEU A 5 4.16 -9.11 -11.38
N LEU A 6 3.96 -7.78 -11.27
CA LEU A 6 2.63 -7.17 -11.18
C LEU A 6 2.55 -6.02 -12.18
N GLU A 7 1.48 -6.00 -12.97
CA GLU A 7 1.17 -4.92 -13.89
C GLU A 7 -0.27 -4.44 -13.63
N VAL A 8 -0.43 -3.16 -13.40
CA VAL A 8 -1.73 -2.51 -13.18
C VAL A 8 -1.97 -1.52 -14.30
N LYS A 9 -3.11 -1.66 -14.99
CA LYS A 9 -3.47 -0.82 -16.15
C LYS A 9 -4.80 -0.14 -15.90
N SER A 10 -4.77 1.18 -15.87
CA SER A 10 -5.95 2.07 -15.77
C SER A 10 -6.97 1.60 -14.73
N LEU A 11 -6.48 1.22 -13.54
CA LEU A 11 -7.31 0.69 -12.46
C LEU A 11 -8.29 1.74 -11.97
N VAL A 12 -9.58 1.40 -11.99
CA VAL A 12 -10.66 2.23 -11.46
C VAL A 12 -11.45 1.44 -10.43
N LYS A 13 -11.70 2.06 -9.27
CA LYS A 13 -12.68 1.56 -8.30
C LYS A 13 -13.55 2.70 -7.79
N HIS A 14 -14.82 2.60 -8.13
CA HIS A 14 -15.86 3.50 -7.65
C HIS A 14 -16.85 2.72 -6.78
N PHE A 15 -17.25 3.31 -5.66
CA PHE A 15 -18.27 2.74 -4.77
C PHE A 15 -19.57 3.53 -4.89
N GLU A 16 -20.68 2.83 -5.07
CA GLU A 16 -22.02 3.41 -5.09
C GLU A 16 -22.57 3.52 -3.66
N LEU A 17 -22.80 4.73 -3.19
CA LEU A 17 -23.51 4.98 -1.96
C LEU A 17 -25.00 5.15 -2.27
N ARG A 18 -25.82 4.18 -1.82
CA ARG A 18 -27.27 4.29 -1.88
C ARG A 18 -27.78 5.01 -0.62
N LYS A 19 -28.28 6.21 -0.77
CA LYS A 19 -28.97 6.90 0.33
C LYS A 19 -30.48 6.56 0.26
N ASN A 20 -30.96 5.75 1.20
CA ASN A 20 -32.40 5.56 1.42
C ASN A 20 -32.91 6.74 2.23
N SER A 21 -33.22 7.86 1.61
CA SER A 21 -33.88 8.98 2.24
C SER A 21 -35.09 9.39 1.40
N GLY A 22 -36.26 8.89 1.79
CA GLY A 22 -37.53 9.28 1.20
C GLY A 22 -37.70 8.98 -0.29
N LEU A 23 -38.57 9.74 -0.94
CA LEU A 23 -38.99 9.58 -2.35
C LEU A 23 -37.94 9.88 -3.43
N ARG A 24 -36.73 10.37 -3.08
CA ARG A 24 -35.65 10.62 -4.05
C ARG A 24 -34.42 9.73 -3.78
N LYS A 25 -34.22 8.73 -4.63
CA LYS A 25 -33.00 7.93 -4.69
C LYS A 25 -31.88 8.77 -5.32
N SER A 26 -31.03 9.40 -4.52
CA SER A 26 -29.81 10.02 -5.06
C SER A 26 -28.66 9.01 -4.97
N LYS A 27 -28.09 8.66 -6.13
CA LYS A 27 -26.93 7.80 -6.27
C LYS A 27 -25.69 8.68 -6.12
N ARG A 28 -24.88 8.48 -5.09
CA ARG A 28 -23.58 9.14 -4.93
C ARG A 28 -22.49 8.14 -5.23
N ILE A 29 -21.47 8.57 -5.98
CA ILE A 29 -20.33 7.74 -6.36
C ILE A 29 -19.10 8.24 -5.62
N VAL A 30 -18.46 7.36 -4.85
CA VAL A 30 -17.14 7.61 -4.25
C VAL A 30 -16.08 7.14 -5.24
N GLN A 31 -15.31 8.05 -5.77
CA GLN A 31 -14.20 7.77 -6.71
C GLN A 31 -12.94 7.42 -5.91
N ALA A 32 -12.88 6.20 -5.36
CA ALA A 32 -11.79 5.77 -4.48
C ALA A 32 -10.48 5.55 -5.22
N VAL A 33 -10.53 5.04 -6.46
CA VAL A 33 -9.39 4.86 -7.35
C VAL A 33 -9.82 5.27 -8.77
N SER A 34 -9.02 6.07 -9.44
CA SER A 34 -9.34 6.65 -10.76
C SER A 34 -8.11 6.64 -11.65
N ASP A 35 -8.06 5.69 -12.60
CA ASP A 35 -7.01 5.56 -13.61
C ASP A 35 -5.60 5.43 -13.00
N VAL A 36 -5.40 4.42 -12.15
CA VAL A 36 -4.10 4.11 -11.53
C VAL A 36 -3.38 3.05 -12.36
N SER A 37 -2.14 3.36 -12.79
CA SER A 37 -1.30 2.45 -13.57
C SER A 37 0.13 2.43 -13.02
N PHE A 38 0.70 1.24 -12.86
CA PHE A 38 2.09 1.04 -12.46
C PHE A 38 2.54 -0.41 -12.73
N THR A 39 3.83 -0.66 -12.63
CA THR A 39 4.43 -2.00 -12.69
C THR A 39 5.28 -2.25 -11.46
N LEU A 40 5.44 -3.52 -11.08
CA LEU A 40 6.35 -3.97 -10.03
C LEU A 40 7.17 -5.14 -10.54
N GLU A 41 8.48 -4.98 -10.52
CA GLU A 41 9.43 -6.02 -10.87
C GLU A 41 9.59 -7.04 -9.73
N ARG A 42 10.04 -8.26 -10.08
CA ARG A 42 10.31 -9.30 -9.08
C ARG A 42 11.43 -8.90 -8.13
N GLY A 43 11.21 -9.17 -6.84
CA GLY A 43 12.17 -8.85 -5.79
C GLY A 43 12.25 -7.36 -5.43
N HIS A 44 11.40 -6.49 -6.02
CA HIS A 44 11.36 -5.06 -5.73
C HIS A 44 10.19 -4.68 -4.83
N THR A 45 10.29 -3.50 -4.26
CA THR A 45 9.25 -2.88 -3.42
C THR A 45 8.73 -1.60 -4.06
N LEU A 46 7.40 -1.54 -4.28
CA LEU A 46 6.71 -0.30 -4.61
C LEU A 46 6.07 0.28 -3.34
N GLY A 47 6.51 1.47 -2.93
CA GLY A 47 5.86 2.24 -1.89
C GLY A 47 4.68 3.04 -2.45
N ILE A 48 3.49 2.90 -1.88
CA ILE A 48 2.32 3.73 -2.21
C ILE A 48 2.04 4.63 -1.02
N VAL A 49 2.20 5.94 -1.20
CA VAL A 49 2.09 6.94 -0.14
C VAL A 49 1.03 7.99 -0.44
N GLY A 50 0.54 8.67 0.60
CA GLY A 50 -0.44 9.74 0.50
C GLY A 50 -1.28 9.87 1.77
N GLU A 51 -2.04 10.96 1.89
CA GLU A 51 -2.92 11.23 3.04
C GLU A 51 -3.97 10.12 3.23
N SER A 52 -4.55 10.05 4.44
CA SER A 52 -5.68 9.15 4.72
C SER A 52 -6.84 9.44 3.76
N GLY A 53 -7.51 8.38 3.27
CA GLY A 53 -8.59 8.52 2.29
C GLY A 53 -8.14 8.76 0.84
N SER A 54 -6.83 8.76 0.53
CA SER A 54 -6.35 8.92 -0.85
C SER A 54 -6.59 7.70 -1.77
N GLY A 55 -7.07 6.58 -1.23
CA GLY A 55 -7.42 5.37 -2.01
C GLY A 55 -6.42 4.22 -1.93
N LYS A 56 -5.31 4.34 -1.18
CA LYS A 56 -4.21 3.35 -1.08
C LYS A 56 -4.68 1.94 -0.71
N THR A 57 -5.39 1.82 0.41
CA THR A 57 -5.97 0.52 0.86
C THR A 57 -6.91 -0.08 -0.18
N THR A 58 -7.68 0.76 -0.90
CA THR A 58 -8.55 0.30 -1.98
C THR A 58 -7.74 -0.27 -3.13
N VAL A 59 -6.63 0.39 -3.52
CA VAL A 59 -5.68 -0.17 -4.50
C VAL A 59 -5.18 -1.52 -4.00
N GLY A 60 -4.62 -1.62 -2.80
CA GLY A 60 -4.12 -2.87 -2.23
C GLY A 60 -5.13 -4.03 -2.27
N ARG A 61 -6.39 -3.74 -1.95
CA ARG A 61 -7.47 -4.74 -2.01
C ARG A 61 -7.85 -5.13 -3.44
N CYS A 62 -7.79 -4.21 -4.39
CA CYS A 62 -7.99 -4.50 -5.80
C CYS A 62 -6.85 -5.35 -6.38
N LEU A 63 -5.59 -5.13 -5.94
CA LEU A 63 -4.43 -5.94 -6.39
C LEU A 63 -4.58 -7.42 -6.06
N LEU A 64 -5.25 -7.75 -4.96
CA LEU A 64 -5.56 -9.14 -4.55
C LEU A 64 -6.93 -9.62 -5.04
N HIS A 65 -7.63 -8.78 -5.82
CA HIS A 65 -9.01 -9.03 -6.22
C HIS A 65 -9.95 -9.35 -5.04
N LEU A 66 -9.65 -8.81 -3.84
CA LEU A 66 -10.54 -8.83 -2.67
C LEU A 66 -11.72 -7.87 -2.88
N ILE A 67 -11.50 -6.85 -3.69
CA ILE A 67 -12.52 -5.93 -4.19
C ILE A 67 -12.37 -5.92 -5.72
N GLU A 68 -13.43 -6.27 -6.42
CA GLU A 68 -13.45 -6.25 -7.88
C GLU A 68 -13.31 -4.80 -8.40
N PRO A 69 -12.39 -4.52 -9.32
CA PRO A 69 -12.29 -3.22 -10.00
C PRO A 69 -13.58 -2.85 -10.73
N THR A 70 -13.87 -1.56 -10.84
CA THR A 70 -14.96 -1.05 -11.70
C THR A 70 -14.54 -1.14 -13.17
N SER A 71 -13.27 -0.88 -13.47
CA SER A 71 -12.63 -1.07 -14.77
C SER A 71 -11.12 -1.11 -14.64
N GLY A 72 -10.41 -1.35 -15.75
CA GLY A 72 -8.98 -1.58 -15.77
C GLY A 72 -8.62 -3.03 -15.49
N SER A 73 -7.33 -3.32 -15.37
CA SER A 73 -6.85 -4.69 -15.15
C SER A 73 -5.69 -4.74 -14.15
N VAL A 74 -5.64 -5.86 -13.42
CA VAL A 74 -4.53 -6.27 -12.57
C VAL A 74 -3.99 -7.58 -13.13
N ILE A 75 -2.75 -7.58 -13.56
CA ILE A 75 -2.07 -8.73 -14.14
C ILE A 75 -0.96 -9.14 -13.20
N PHE A 76 -1.05 -10.34 -12.64
CA PHE A 76 -0.04 -10.93 -11.77
C PHE A 76 0.61 -12.12 -12.47
N ASP A 77 1.92 -12.05 -12.65
CA ASP A 77 2.72 -13.09 -13.32
C ASP A 77 2.09 -13.53 -14.66
N GLY A 78 1.70 -12.54 -15.50
CA GLY A 78 1.05 -12.75 -16.79
C GLY A 78 -0.45 -13.10 -16.75
N ASN A 79 -1.03 -13.34 -15.57
CA ASN A 79 -2.44 -13.70 -15.42
C ASN A 79 -3.30 -12.48 -15.07
N ASN A 80 -4.28 -12.16 -15.90
CA ASN A 80 -5.25 -11.12 -15.59
C ASN A 80 -6.28 -11.63 -14.58
N LEU A 81 -6.28 -11.04 -13.37
CA LEU A 81 -7.10 -11.51 -12.25
C LEU A 81 -8.60 -11.44 -12.53
N SER A 82 -9.04 -10.49 -13.35
CA SER A 82 -10.47 -10.30 -13.66
C SER A 82 -11.03 -11.35 -14.61
N THR A 83 -10.17 -12.16 -15.25
CA THR A 83 -10.60 -13.21 -16.20
C THR A 83 -10.55 -14.60 -15.59
N LEU A 84 -10.01 -14.74 -14.38
CA LEU A 84 -9.87 -16.03 -13.70
C LEU A 84 -11.17 -16.47 -13.05
N SER A 85 -11.41 -17.77 -13.06
CA SER A 85 -12.45 -18.38 -12.24
C SER A 85 -12.13 -18.26 -10.75
N PHE A 86 -13.13 -18.49 -9.90
CA PHE A 86 -12.95 -18.46 -8.44
C PHE A 86 -11.85 -19.42 -7.97
N GLU A 87 -11.79 -20.64 -8.52
CA GLU A 87 -10.79 -21.65 -8.15
C GLU A 87 -9.38 -21.26 -8.62
N GLU A 88 -9.23 -20.77 -9.83
CA GLU A 88 -7.94 -20.28 -10.34
C GLU A 88 -7.43 -19.11 -9.51
N LEU A 89 -8.31 -18.16 -9.17
CA LEU A 89 -7.97 -17.02 -8.32
C LEU A 89 -7.61 -17.49 -6.89
N ARG A 90 -8.31 -18.48 -6.33
CA ARG A 90 -7.99 -19.07 -5.02
C ARG A 90 -6.59 -19.69 -5.00
N ILE A 91 -6.24 -20.42 -6.06
CA ILE A 91 -4.91 -21.01 -6.21
C ILE A 91 -3.84 -19.92 -6.36
N LEU A 92 -4.10 -18.91 -7.20
CA LEU A 92 -3.15 -17.84 -7.45
C LEU A 92 -2.88 -17.00 -6.20
N ARG A 93 -3.89 -16.82 -5.34
CA ARG A 93 -3.75 -16.11 -4.05
C ARG A 93 -2.80 -16.79 -3.06
N ARG A 94 -2.39 -18.05 -3.26
CA ARG A 94 -1.29 -18.67 -2.50
C ARG A 94 0.00 -17.87 -2.66
N ARG A 95 0.21 -17.32 -3.86
CA ARG A 95 1.40 -16.55 -4.24
C ARG A 95 1.26 -15.04 -3.94
N MET A 96 0.07 -14.58 -3.52
CA MET A 96 -0.24 -13.18 -3.25
C MET A 96 -0.89 -13.07 -1.87
N GLN A 97 -0.22 -12.46 -0.92
CA GLN A 97 -0.69 -12.38 0.46
C GLN A 97 -0.83 -10.92 0.92
N ILE A 98 -1.46 -10.72 2.07
CA ILE A 98 -1.64 -9.40 2.67
C ILE A 98 -1.29 -9.42 4.16
N VAL A 99 -0.63 -8.35 4.60
CA VAL A 99 -0.49 -8.00 6.02
C VAL A 99 -1.33 -6.74 6.26
N PHE A 100 -2.29 -6.85 7.17
CA PHE A 100 -3.25 -5.79 7.46
C PHE A 100 -2.70 -4.76 8.44
N GLN A 101 -3.32 -3.58 8.42
CA GLN A 101 -3.00 -2.43 9.27
C GLN A 101 -3.17 -2.73 10.77
N ASP A 102 -4.24 -3.43 11.15
CA ASP A 102 -4.55 -3.73 12.55
C ASP A 102 -4.15 -5.18 12.88
N PRO A 103 -3.05 -5.38 13.62
CA PRO A 103 -2.62 -6.70 14.03
C PRO A 103 -3.59 -7.36 15.04
N PHE A 104 -4.42 -6.57 15.75
CA PHE A 104 -5.42 -7.10 16.67
C PHE A 104 -6.62 -7.67 15.94
N ALA A 105 -7.17 -6.93 14.96
CA ALA A 105 -8.30 -7.38 14.17
C ALA A 105 -7.94 -8.49 13.18
N SER A 106 -6.65 -8.69 12.88
CA SER A 106 -6.20 -9.67 11.91
C SER A 106 -6.08 -11.10 12.45
N LEU A 107 -6.05 -11.29 13.78
CA LEU A 107 -5.91 -12.59 14.43
C LEU A 107 -7.18 -12.94 15.21
N ASP A 108 -7.67 -14.18 15.08
CA ASP A 108 -8.79 -14.66 15.91
C ASP A 108 -8.28 -14.84 17.36
N PRO A 109 -8.85 -14.12 18.36
CA PRO A 109 -8.41 -14.22 19.75
C PRO A 109 -8.67 -15.59 20.38
N LYS A 110 -9.49 -16.44 19.76
CA LYS A 110 -9.82 -17.79 20.21
C LYS A 110 -8.88 -18.87 19.66
N MET A 111 -8.08 -18.54 18.67
CA MET A 111 -7.09 -19.44 18.08
C MET A 111 -5.73 -19.24 18.72
N THR A 112 -4.96 -20.32 18.89
CA THR A 112 -3.55 -20.21 19.25
C THR A 112 -2.75 -19.58 18.11
N VAL A 113 -1.58 -19.03 18.41
CA VAL A 113 -0.67 -18.46 17.41
C VAL A 113 -0.28 -19.51 16.36
N GLY A 114 0.02 -20.74 16.78
CA GLY A 114 0.35 -21.83 15.86
C GLY A 114 -0.81 -22.16 14.92
N ALA A 115 -2.03 -22.25 15.44
CA ALA A 115 -3.22 -22.47 14.63
C ALA A 115 -3.47 -21.33 13.63
N SER A 116 -3.27 -20.07 14.06
CA SER A 116 -3.42 -18.89 13.18
C SER A 116 -2.39 -18.86 12.05
N ILE A 117 -1.14 -19.29 12.32
CA ILE A 117 -0.09 -19.39 11.28
C ILE A 117 -0.36 -20.56 10.34
N ALA A 118 -0.93 -21.68 10.84
CA ALA A 118 -1.26 -22.85 10.04
C ALA A 118 -2.58 -22.70 9.25
N GLU A 119 -3.44 -21.75 9.59
CA GLU A 119 -4.75 -21.55 8.93
C GLU A 119 -4.68 -21.48 7.40
N PRO A 120 -3.71 -20.77 6.76
CA PRO A 120 -3.59 -20.73 5.30
C PRO A 120 -3.44 -22.11 4.66
N PHE A 121 -2.77 -23.06 5.28
CA PHE A 121 -2.65 -24.43 4.76
C PHE A 121 -4.02 -25.11 4.72
N THR A 122 -4.78 -25.01 5.82
CA THR A 122 -6.14 -25.57 5.92
C THR A 122 -7.08 -24.96 4.88
N VAL A 123 -7.11 -23.63 4.76
CA VAL A 123 -7.95 -22.90 3.79
C VAL A 123 -7.61 -23.30 2.35
N GLN A 124 -6.35 -23.57 2.08
CA GLN A 124 -5.89 -23.98 0.75
C GLN A 124 -5.97 -25.50 0.50
N GLY A 125 -6.49 -26.27 1.46
CA GLY A 125 -6.62 -27.73 1.34
C GLY A 125 -5.27 -28.46 1.31
N ILE A 126 -4.23 -27.88 1.90
CA ILE A 126 -2.91 -28.51 2.01
C ILE A 126 -2.94 -29.39 3.27
N SER A 127 -2.99 -30.70 3.07
CA SER A 127 -3.04 -31.68 4.16
C SER A 127 -1.64 -31.93 4.76
N GLY A 128 -1.61 -32.35 6.02
CA GLY A 128 -0.38 -32.73 6.75
C GLY A 128 -0.24 -32.09 8.11
N ASN A 129 0.80 -32.46 8.86
CA ASN A 129 1.20 -31.76 10.07
C ASN A 129 2.08 -30.58 9.69
N HIS A 130 1.71 -29.39 10.11
CA HIS A 130 2.41 -28.14 9.79
C HIS A 130 3.20 -27.58 11.00
N ASP A 131 3.33 -28.33 12.11
CA ASP A 131 3.96 -27.84 13.34
C ASP A 131 5.41 -27.40 13.13
N GLU A 132 6.19 -28.18 12.38
CA GLU A 132 7.58 -27.84 12.05
C GLU A 132 7.66 -26.55 11.22
N LYS A 133 6.76 -26.40 10.25
CA LYS A 133 6.70 -25.18 9.41
C LYS A 133 6.26 -23.97 10.22
N VAL A 134 5.35 -24.13 11.17
CA VAL A 134 4.94 -23.06 12.10
C VAL A 134 6.12 -22.62 12.96
N VAL A 135 6.91 -23.55 13.48
CA VAL A 135 8.12 -23.25 14.26
C VAL A 135 9.15 -22.51 13.41
N GLU A 136 9.41 -22.95 12.18
CA GLU A 136 10.29 -22.28 11.24
C GLU A 136 9.84 -20.83 10.96
N LEU A 137 8.55 -20.63 10.72
CA LEU A 137 7.97 -19.31 10.44
C LEU A 137 8.05 -18.37 11.66
N LEU A 138 7.82 -18.88 12.87
CA LEU A 138 8.00 -18.11 14.11
C LEU A 138 9.46 -17.67 14.27
N GLN A 139 10.42 -18.57 14.08
CA GLN A 139 11.85 -18.24 14.16
C GLN A 139 12.25 -17.23 13.07
N LEU A 140 11.70 -17.36 11.86
CA LEU A 140 11.97 -16.45 10.74
C LEU A 140 11.57 -15.00 11.05
N VAL A 141 10.50 -14.81 11.85
CA VAL A 141 10.06 -13.47 12.29
C VAL A 141 10.61 -13.08 13.66
N GLY A 142 11.55 -13.85 14.23
CA GLY A 142 12.23 -13.56 15.50
C GLY A 142 11.36 -13.83 16.73
N LEU A 143 10.48 -14.84 16.66
CA LEU A 143 9.67 -15.33 17.79
C LEU A 143 10.14 -16.72 18.22
N ALA A 144 9.94 -17.05 19.50
CA ALA A 144 10.29 -18.34 20.06
C ALA A 144 9.29 -19.44 19.65
N SER A 145 9.74 -20.69 19.55
CA SER A 145 8.90 -21.81 19.12
C SER A 145 7.74 -22.12 20.09
N ASP A 146 7.95 -21.91 21.40
CA ASP A 146 6.91 -22.10 22.42
C ASP A 146 5.75 -21.10 22.30
N HIS A 147 5.94 -20.00 21.58
CA HIS A 147 4.90 -19.03 21.28
C HIS A 147 3.74 -19.64 20.46
N ALA A 148 3.96 -20.74 19.74
CA ALA A 148 2.91 -21.42 18.98
C ALA A 148 1.71 -21.84 19.83
N LYS A 149 1.92 -22.14 21.12
CA LYS A 149 0.87 -22.62 22.05
C LYS A 149 0.11 -21.49 22.74
N ARG A 150 0.58 -20.25 22.62
CA ARG A 150 -0.02 -19.07 23.27
C ARG A 150 -1.12 -18.45 22.41
N PHE A 151 -1.93 -17.58 23.03
CA PHE A 151 -3.01 -16.85 22.36
C PHE A 151 -2.57 -15.43 22.02
N PRO A 152 -3.16 -14.80 20.96
CA PRO A 152 -2.80 -13.45 20.54
C PRO A 152 -2.81 -12.39 21.64
N HIS A 153 -3.72 -12.47 22.62
CA HIS A 153 -3.82 -11.50 23.71
C HIS A 153 -2.63 -11.50 24.66
N GLU A 154 -1.78 -12.53 24.66
CA GLU A 154 -0.57 -12.64 25.48
C GLU A 154 0.65 -11.92 24.86
N PHE A 155 0.49 -11.28 23.71
CA PHE A 155 1.57 -10.66 22.95
C PHE A 155 1.43 -9.14 22.84
N SER A 156 2.58 -8.45 22.75
CA SER A 156 2.61 -7.02 22.43
C SER A 156 2.15 -6.75 20.98
N GLY A 157 1.82 -5.51 20.65
CA GLY A 157 1.42 -5.11 19.29
C GLY A 157 2.46 -5.50 18.24
N GLY A 158 3.75 -5.25 18.48
CA GLY A 158 4.83 -5.63 17.58
C GLY A 158 5.02 -7.14 17.43
N GLN A 159 4.80 -7.92 18.48
CA GLN A 159 4.82 -9.38 18.39
C GLN A 159 3.61 -9.92 17.61
N ARG A 160 2.41 -9.34 17.77
CA ARG A 160 1.23 -9.70 16.96
C ARG A 160 1.45 -9.37 15.49
N GLN A 161 2.09 -8.26 15.19
CA GLN A 161 2.47 -7.93 13.81
C GLN A 161 3.40 -8.98 13.22
N ARG A 162 4.41 -9.45 13.97
CA ARG A 162 5.29 -10.54 13.55
C ARG A 162 4.53 -11.85 13.32
N ILE A 163 3.53 -12.16 14.13
CA ILE A 163 2.64 -13.32 13.93
C ILE A 163 1.84 -13.17 12.62
N GLY A 164 1.28 -11.98 12.36
CA GLY A 164 0.59 -11.68 11.10
C GLY A 164 1.50 -11.83 9.87
N ILE A 165 2.78 -11.40 9.99
CA ILE A 165 3.80 -11.61 8.96
C ILE A 165 4.09 -13.10 8.76
N ALA A 166 4.29 -13.87 9.85
CA ALA A 166 4.52 -15.32 9.77
C ALA A 166 3.36 -16.04 9.07
N ARG A 167 2.10 -15.66 9.37
CA ARG A 167 0.92 -16.19 8.69
C ARG A 167 0.92 -15.88 7.20
N ALA A 168 1.26 -14.66 6.81
CA ALA A 168 1.34 -14.27 5.40
C ALA A 168 2.43 -15.04 4.64
N LEU A 169 3.51 -15.43 5.33
CA LEU A 169 4.61 -16.22 4.76
C LEU A 169 4.31 -17.71 4.61
N ALA A 170 3.25 -18.23 5.24
CA ALA A 170 2.97 -19.66 5.34
C ALA A 170 2.97 -20.37 3.98
N LEU A 171 2.44 -19.73 2.93
CA LEU A 171 2.31 -20.29 1.59
C LEU A 171 3.47 -19.91 0.64
N ASN A 172 4.57 -19.37 1.14
CA ASN A 172 5.73 -18.89 0.36
C ASN A 172 5.31 -17.96 -0.80
N PRO A 173 4.72 -16.80 -0.51
CA PRO A 173 4.20 -15.90 -1.54
C PRO A 173 5.33 -15.22 -2.33
N ASP A 174 5.05 -14.87 -3.59
CA ASP A 174 5.93 -14.03 -4.41
C ASP A 174 5.67 -12.54 -4.17
N LEU A 175 4.44 -12.18 -3.76
CA LEU A 175 3.99 -10.82 -3.52
C LEU A 175 3.27 -10.72 -2.17
N ILE A 176 3.65 -9.71 -1.37
CA ILE A 176 2.88 -9.34 -0.18
C ILE A 176 2.46 -7.87 -0.28
N ILE A 177 1.17 -7.63 -0.11
CA ILE A 177 0.62 -6.30 0.08
C ILE A 177 0.73 -5.96 1.57
N LEU A 178 1.44 -4.91 1.91
CA LEU A 178 1.66 -4.41 3.27
C LEU A 178 0.79 -3.17 3.45
N ASP A 179 -0.44 -3.34 3.97
CA ASP A 179 -1.42 -2.25 4.13
C ASP A 179 -1.22 -1.58 5.49
N GLU A 180 -0.46 -0.48 5.51
CA GLU A 180 -0.06 0.29 6.69
C GLU A 180 0.50 -0.59 7.85
N PRO A 181 1.46 -1.48 7.58
CA PRO A 181 1.83 -2.57 8.50
C PRO A 181 2.50 -2.12 9.80
N VAL A 182 2.80 -0.83 9.95
CA VAL A 182 3.49 -0.27 11.12
C VAL A 182 2.78 0.93 11.74
N SER A 183 1.65 1.39 11.19
CA SER A 183 0.98 2.63 11.59
C SER A 183 0.45 2.62 13.04
N ALA A 184 0.12 1.44 13.58
CA ALA A 184 -0.40 1.26 14.94
C ALA A 184 0.71 0.92 15.97
N LEU A 185 1.99 1.03 15.60
CA LEU A 185 3.13 0.63 16.43
C LEU A 185 3.98 1.84 16.84
N ASP A 186 4.67 1.73 17.97
CA ASP A 186 5.65 2.73 18.41
C ASP A 186 6.84 2.82 17.45
N VAL A 187 7.45 3.99 17.32
CA VAL A 187 8.52 4.30 16.35
C VAL A 187 9.69 3.30 16.40
N SER A 188 10.11 2.88 17.61
CA SER A 188 11.19 1.90 17.77
C SER A 188 10.82 0.52 17.25
N ILE A 189 9.56 0.11 17.43
CA ILE A 189 9.02 -1.16 16.95
C ILE A 189 8.83 -1.10 15.43
N GLN A 190 8.37 0.04 14.89
CA GLN A 190 8.25 0.26 13.45
C GLN A 190 9.56 -0.04 12.71
N ALA A 191 10.68 0.54 13.18
CA ALA A 191 12.00 0.32 12.58
C ALA A 191 12.37 -1.18 12.57
N GLY A 192 12.09 -1.91 13.67
CA GLY A 192 12.34 -3.34 13.75
C GLY A 192 11.50 -4.18 12.77
N ILE A 193 10.24 -3.77 12.49
CA ILE A 193 9.38 -4.45 11.53
C ILE A 193 9.80 -4.12 10.08
N VAL A 194 10.19 -2.87 9.79
CA VAL A 194 10.66 -2.47 8.46
C VAL A 194 11.96 -3.21 8.11
N ASN A 195 12.91 -3.31 9.05
CA ASN A 195 14.13 -4.09 8.87
C ASN A 195 13.82 -5.58 8.64
N LEU A 196 12.87 -6.15 9.39
CA LEU A 196 12.42 -7.53 9.20
C LEU A 196 11.91 -7.75 7.75
N PHE A 197 11.09 -6.84 7.20
CA PHE A 197 10.65 -6.95 5.79
C PHE A 197 11.81 -6.89 4.82
N GLY A 198 12.80 -6.01 5.03
CA GLY A 198 14.00 -5.94 4.19
C GLY A 198 14.84 -7.22 4.24
N ASP A 199 14.99 -7.83 5.42
CA ASP A 199 15.71 -9.09 5.59
C ASP A 199 14.96 -10.27 4.94
N LEU A 200 13.64 -10.32 5.11
CA LEU A 200 12.78 -11.33 4.49
C LEU A 200 12.83 -11.23 2.95
N GLN A 201 12.80 -10.02 2.40
CA GLN A 201 12.91 -9.79 0.96
C GLN A 201 14.22 -10.33 0.40
N LYS A 202 15.35 -10.02 1.05
CA LYS A 202 16.68 -10.51 0.64
C LYS A 202 16.81 -12.03 0.72
N ARG A 203 16.21 -12.64 1.77
CA ARG A 203 16.31 -14.09 2.01
C ARG A 203 15.40 -14.92 1.12
N LEU A 204 14.19 -14.42 0.83
CA LEU A 204 13.12 -15.18 0.17
C LEU A 204 12.82 -14.67 -1.26
N GLY A 205 13.41 -13.54 -1.69
CA GLY A 205 13.22 -13.00 -3.03
C GLY A 205 11.83 -12.44 -3.30
N MET A 206 11.06 -12.12 -2.26
CA MET A 206 9.69 -11.62 -2.38
C MET A 206 9.63 -10.19 -2.87
N SER A 207 8.48 -9.82 -3.43
CA SER A 207 8.17 -8.43 -3.80
C SER A 207 7.13 -7.85 -2.86
N TYR A 208 7.16 -6.53 -2.65
CA TYR A 208 6.19 -5.85 -1.80
C TYR A 208 5.48 -4.71 -2.53
N VAL A 209 4.19 -4.54 -2.21
CA VAL A 209 3.51 -3.25 -2.33
C VAL A 209 3.32 -2.73 -0.92
N PHE A 210 4.11 -1.72 -0.55
CA PHE A 210 4.14 -1.14 0.79
C PHE A 210 3.28 0.13 0.84
N ILE A 211 2.12 0.04 1.46
CA ILE A 211 1.19 1.15 1.62
C ILE A 211 1.47 1.83 2.96
N ALA A 212 1.70 3.15 2.95
CA ALA A 212 1.89 3.95 4.14
C ALA A 212 1.38 5.38 3.97
N HIS A 213 1.16 6.06 5.07
CA HIS A 213 0.94 7.51 5.09
C HIS A 213 2.24 8.29 5.38
N ASP A 214 3.26 7.62 5.92
CA ASP A 214 4.54 8.21 6.28
C ASP A 214 5.62 7.88 5.22
N LEU A 215 6.11 8.93 4.55
CA LEU A 215 7.19 8.81 3.58
C LEU A 215 8.53 8.39 4.21
N SER A 216 8.77 8.71 5.50
CA SER A 216 10.02 8.36 6.16
C SER A 216 10.22 6.84 6.21
N VAL A 217 9.16 6.10 6.52
CA VAL A 217 9.15 4.63 6.57
C VAL A 217 9.41 4.03 5.18
N VAL A 218 8.71 4.55 4.16
CA VAL A 218 8.80 4.06 2.78
C VAL A 218 10.20 4.26 2.20
N ARG A 219 10.89 5.36 2.54
CA ARG A 219 12.26 5.65 2.08
C ARG A 219 13.23 4.52 2.38
N HIS A 220 13.03 3.79 3.48
CA HIS A 220 13.94 2.73 3.92
C HIS A 220 13.77 1.41 3.16
N ILE A 221 12.58 1.13 2.62
CA ILE A 221 12.27 -0.18 2.05
C ILE A 221 11.94 -0.15 0.55
N ALA A 222 11.47 0.99 0.03
CA ALA A 222 11.00 1.07 -1.36
C ALA A 222 12.15 1.24 -2.37
N ASP A 223 11.99 0.63 -3.54
CA ASP A 223 12.79 0.89 -4.75
C ASP A 223 12.13 1.95 -5.62
N GLN A 224 10.79 1.90 -5.69
CA GLN A 224 9.95 2.87 -6.38
C GLN A 224 8.89 3.42 -5.44
N VAL A 225 8.45 4.65 -5.70
CA VAL A 225 7.43 5.33 -4.89
C VAL A 225 6.36 5.92 -5.79
N ALA A 226 5.10 5.61 -5.48
CA ALA A 226 3.91 6.21 -6.08
C ALA A 226 3.20 7.09 -5.04
N VAL A 227 3.05 8.36 -5.31
CA VAL A 227 2.35 9.31 -4.45
C VAL A 227 0.91 9.42 -4.93
N MET A 228 -0.04 9.11 -4.04
CA MET A 228 -1.47 9.13 -4.34
C MET A 228 -2.17 10.32 -3.68
N TYR A 229 -3.01 11.00 -4.45
CA TYR A 229 -3.91 12.04 -3.96
C TYR A 229 -5.31 11.85 -4.55
N LEU A 230 -6.30 11.77 -3.70
CA LEU A 230 -7.73 11.70 -4.08
C LEU A 230 -8.00 10.66 -5.19
N GLY A 231 -7.50 9.43 -5.03
CA GLY A 231 -7.72 8.30 -5.94
C GLY A 231 -6.82 8.26 -7.18
N LYS A 232 -5.87 9.17 -7.33
CA LYS A 232 -4.95 9.21 -8.47
C LYS A 232 -3.50 9.17 -8.06
N ILE A 233 -2.63 8.60 -8.90
CA ILE A 233 -1.18 8.78 -8.78
C ILE A 233 -0.85 10.17 -9.33
N VAL A 234 -0.24 10.99 -8.49
CA VAL A 234 0.20 12.36 -8.86
C VAL A 234 1.68 12.41 -9.18
N GLU A 235 2.47 11.52 -8.63
CA GLU A 235 3.89 11.35 -8.95
C GLU A 235 4.31 9.89 -8.73
N ILE A 236 5.15 9.32 -9.60
CA ILE A 236 5.70 7.98 -9.48
C ILE A 236 7.09 7.92 -10.12
N GLY A 237 8.02 7.25 -9.45
CA GLY A 237 9.38 7.07 -9.94
C GLY A 237 10.25 6.26 -8.99
N THR A 238 11.54 6.22 -9.27
CA THR A 238 12.51 5.66 -8.33
C THR A 238 12.49 6.43 -7.01
N LYS A 239 12.83 5.77 -5.92
CA LYS A 239 12.91 6.40 -4.60
C LYS A 239 13.70 7.72 -4.66
N ASP A 240 14.90 7.68 -5.21
CA ASP A 240 15.79 8.86 -5.25
C ASP A 240 15.16 10.02 -6.05
N ALA A 241 14.55 9.73 -7.21
CA ALA A 241 13.90 10.76 -8.01
C ALA A 241 12.73 11.44 -7.28
N VAL A 242 11.90 10.68 -6.56
CA VAL A 242 10.73 11.23 -5.84
C VAL A 242 11.15 11.98 -4.56
N TYR A 243 12.16 11.49 -3.81
CA TYR A 243 12.56 12.12 -2.55
C TYR A 243 13.51 13.30 -2.73
N ASP A 244 14.44 13.20 -3.66
CA ASP A 244 15.49 14.22 -3.80
C ASP A 244 15.11 15.27 -4.86
N HIS A 245 14.23 14.92 -5.81
CA HIS A 245 13.78 15.79 -6.90
C HIS A 245 12.24 15.77 -7.09
N PRO A 246 11.43 16.03 -6.03
CA PRO A 246 9.98 16.00 -6.14
C PRO A 246 9.47 17.09 -7.11
N THR A 247 8.72 16.69 -8.12
CA THR A 247 8.21 17.61 -9.16
C THR A 247 6.75 17.97 -8.96
N HIS A 248 5.96 17.15 -8.24
CA HIS A 248 4.59 17.51 -7.93
C HIS A 248 4.52 18.34 -6.61
N PRO A 249 3.81 19.48 -6.58
CA PRO A 249 3.71 20.31 -5.36
C PRO A 249 3.23 19.54 -4.13
N TYR A 250 2.27 18.61 -4.28
CA TYR A 250 1.80 17.76 -3.18
C TYR A 250 2.93 16.88 -2.60
N THR A 251 3.74 16.25 -3.45
CA THR A 251 4.89 15.44 -3.02
C THR A 251 5.87 16.31 -2.21
N LYS A 252 6.17 17.51 -2.72
CA LYS A 252 7.04 18.47 -2.03
C LYS A 252 6.49 18.86 -0.66
N ALA A 253 5.18 19.10 -0.55
CA ALA A 253 4.53 19.40 0.72
C ALA A 253 4.64 18.23 1.70
N LEU A 254 4.33 17.00 1.26
CA LEU A 254 4.46 15.79 2.09
C LEU A 254 5.89 15.60 2.59
N LEU A 255 6.88 15.70 1.71
CA LEU A 255 8.30 15.60 2.07
C LEU A 255 8.72 16.71 3.03
N SER A 256 8.16 17.91 2.89
CA SER A 256 8.43 19.01 3.80
C SER A 256 7.94 18.78 5.23
N ALA A 257 7.00 17.88 5.43
CA ALA A 257 6.45 17.53 6.75
C ALA A 257 7.24 16.40 7.45
N VAL A 258 8.07 15.64 6.72
CA VAL A 258 8.90 14.57 7.29
C VAL A 258 9.98 15.16 8.19
N PRO A 259 10.08 14.82 9.48
CA PRO A 259 11.13 15.34 10.37
C PRO A 259 12.53 14.92 9.91
N ILE A 260 13.50 15.83 10.02
CA ILE A 260 14.92 15.54 9.76
C ILE A 260 15.62 15.28 11.09
N ALA A 261 16.42 14.21 11.15
CA ALA A 261 17.13 13.83 12.37
C ALA A 261 18.18 14.86 12.84
N ASN A 262 18.59 15.80 11.97
CA ASN A 262 19.52 16.87 12.31
C ASN A 262 18.74 18.09 12.86
N PRO A 263 18.86 18.44 14.18
CA PRO A 263 18.12 19.55 14.79
C PRO A 263 18.42 20.93 14.17
N THR A 264 19.63 21.15 13.68
CA THR A 264 20.03 22.42 13.06
C THR A 264 19.32 22.61 11.72
N THR A 265 19.33 21.57 10.89
CA THR A 265 18.66 21.56 9.58
C THR A 265 17.15 21.62 9.75
N GLU A 266 16.57 20.91 10.73
CA GLU A 266 15.12 20.94 11.01
C GLU A 266 14.63 22.32 11.42
N ARG A 267 15.42 23.09 12.23
CA ARG A 267 15.06 24.45 12.65
C ARG A 267 15.08 25.47 11.50
N SER A 268 15.95 25.29 10.51
CA SER A 268 16.06 26.18 9.35
C SER A 268 15.06 25.85 8.24
N ARG A 269 14.42 24.69 8.30
CA ARG A 269 13.53 24.18 7.25
C ARG A 269 12.17 24.88 7.29
N LYS A 270 11.72 25.35 6.13
CA LYS A 270 10.34 25.84 5.96
C LYS A 270 9.42 24.67 5.62
N ARG A 271 8.51 24.35 6.53
CA ARG A 271 7.43 23.39 6.25
C ARG A 271 6.40 24.06 5.34
N ILE A 272 5.97 23.32 4.31
CA ILE A 272 4.89 23.77 3.44
C ILE A 272 3.57 23.32 4.07
N MET A 273 2.83 24.28 4.64
CA MET A 273 1.51 24.01 5.22
C MET A 273 0.48 23.99 4.09
N LEU A 274 -0.20 22.86 3.93
CA LEU A 274 -1.30 22.76 2.99
C LEU A 274 -2.55 23.41 3.59
N GLU A 275 -3.08 24.41 2.93
CA GLU A 275 -4.28 25.12 3.33
C GLU A 275 -5.54 24.37 2.87
N GLY A 276 -6.59 24.41 3.68
CA GLY A 276 -7.89 23.82 3.39
C GLY A 276 -7.97 22.29 3.62
N ASP A 277 -9.20 21.81 3.67
CA ASP A 277 -9.51 20.38 3.88
C ASP A 277 -9.28 19.56 2.60
N VAL A 278 -9.05 18.25 2.79
CA VAL A 278 -9.01 17.30 1.67
C VAL A 278 -10.39 17.26 1.02
N PRO A 279 -10.51 17.54 -0.29
CA PRO A 279 -11.80 17.50 -0.97
C PRO A 279 -12.45 16.12 -0.90
N SER A 280 -13.78 16.09 -0.97
CA SER A 280 -14.53 14.84 -0.93
C SER A 280 -14.31 13.99 -2.20
N PRO A 281 -14.01 12.68 -2.07
CA PRO A 281 -13.93 11.77 -3.23
C PRO A 281 -15.29 11.53 -3.92
N VAL A 282 -16.39 12.03 -3.34
CA VAL A 282 -17.73 12.01 -3.97
C VAL A 282 -17.84 13.09 -5.06
N ASN A 283 -17.25 14.25 -4.80
CA ASN A 283 -17.24 15.40 -5.72
C ASN A 283 -15.79 15.92 -5.81
N PRO A 284 -14.88 15.20 -6.47
CA PRO A 284 -13.51 15.68 -6.62
C PRO A 284 -13.48 16.98 -7.44
N PRO A 285 -12.52 17.89 -7.21
CA PRO A 285 -12.34 19.09 -8.01
C PRO A 285 -12.19 18.76 -9.49
N SER A 286 -12.73 19.60 -10.37
CA SER A 286 -12.50 19.53 -11.81
C SER A 286 -11.03 19.76 -12.15
N GLY A 287 -10.55 19.26 -13.28
CA GLY A 287 -9.15 19.39 -13.67
C GLY A 287 -8.20 18.73 -12.68
N CYS A 288 -7.18 19.45 -12.23
CA CYS A 288 -6.25 18.94 -11.24
C CYS A 288 -6.92 18.77 -9.89
N ARG A 289 -6.96 17.55 -9.34
CA ARG A 289 -7.61 17.25 -8.05
C ARG A 289 -6.94 17.95 -6.85
N PHE A 290 -5.67 18.31 -6.97
CA PHE A 290 -4.92 19.02 -5.92
C PHE A 290 -5.07 20.54 -6.00
N ARG A 291 -5.66 21.14 -7.03
CA ARG A 291 -5.71 22.57 -7.29
C ARG A 291 -6.22 23.43 -6.12
N THR A 292 -7.17 22.94 -5.35
CA THR A 292 -7.79 23.65 -4.22
C THR A 292 -6.85 23.83 -3.02
N ARG A 293 -5.74 23.09 -2.97
CA ARG A 293 -4.72 23.14 -1.92
C ARG A 293 -3.33 23.47 -2.45
N CYS A 294 -3.22 23.74 -3.76
CA CYS A 294 -1.96 23.96 -4.44
C CYS A 294 -1.62 25.45 -4.49
N TRP A 295 -0.49 25.85 -3.94
CA TRP A 295 0.00 27.25 -3.99
C TRP A 295 0.42 27.69 -5.39
N LYS A 296 0.58 26.77 -6.36
CA LYS A 296 0.90 27.06 -7.77
C LYS A 296 -0.32 26.97 -8.69
N ALA A 297 -1.54 26.82 -8.12
CA ALA A 297 -2.74 26.64 -8.94
C ALA A 297 -2.99 27.84 -9.88
N GLN A 298 -3.28 27.55 -11.14
CA GLN A 298 -3.61 28.51 -12.18
C GLN A 298 -4.87 28.10 -12.90
N ALA A 299 -5.43 28.93 -13.77
CA ALA A 299 -6.68 28.67 -14.49
C ALA A 299 -6.68 27.33 -15.25
N LEU A 300 -5.54 26.93 -15.84
CA LEU A 300 -5.41 25.65 -16.53
C LEU A 300 -5.66 24.46 -15.58
N CYS A 301 -5.28 24.58 -14.29
CA CYS A 301 -5.50 23.52 -13.30
C CYS A 301 -6.99 23.29 -12.99
N GLU A 302 -7.85 24.25 -13.29
CA GLU A 302 -9.30 24.13 -13.09
C GLU A 302 -10.01 23.45 -14.28
N THR A 303 -9.52 23.75 -15.49
CA THR A 303 -10.19 23.33 -16.74
C THR A 303 -9.66 22.03 -17.31
N SER A 304 -8.38 21.68 -17.01
CA SER A 304 -7.73 20.50 -17.59
C SER A 304 -7.09 19.64 -16.50
N GLU A 305 -7.32 18.33 -16.61
CA GLU A 305 -6.63 17.35 -15.77
C GLU A 305 -5.20 17.14 -16.31
N PRO A 306 -4.15 17.27 -15.44
CA PRO A 306 -2.78 17.04 -15.87
C PRO A 306 -2.53 15.55 -16.13
N ALA A 307 -1.93 15.23 -17.28
CA ALA A 307 -1.47 13.88 -17.57
C ALA A 307 -0.24 13.51 -16.73
N LEU A 308 -0.10 12.23 -16.40
CA LEU A 308 1.10 11.68 -15.78
C LEU A 308 2.18 11.52 -16.85
N ILE A 309 3.15 12.44 -16.89
CA ILE A 309 4.20 12.51 -17.93
C ILE A 309 5.60 12.41 -17.32
N VAL A 310 6.54 11.85 -18.09
CA VAL A 310 7.95 11.72 -17.68
C VAL A 310 8.59 13.10 -17.51
N ARG A 311 9.34 13.27 -16.43
CA ARG A 311 10.11 14.47 -16.10
C ARG A 311 11.61 14.27 -16.39
N PRO A 312 12.40 15.35 -16.47
CA PRO A 312 13.84 15.24 -16.77
C PRO A 312 14.63 14.35 -15.79
N THR A 313 14.19 14.26 -14.55
CA THR A 313 14.80 13.41 -13.49
C THR A 313 14.30 11.96 -13.51
N GLY A 314 13.49 11.58 -14.52
CA GLY A 314 13.09 10.20 -14.81
C GLY A 314 11.77 9.75 -14.16
N GLN A 315 11.26 10.43 -13.11
CA GLN A 315 9.93 10.15 -12.58
C GLN A 315 8.82 10.70 -13.48
N MET A 316 7.61 10.17 -13.30
CA MET A 316 6.40 10.73 -13.93
C MET A 316 5.64 11.58 -12.92
N SER A 317 5.13 12.73 -13.32
CA SER A 317 4.24 13.52 -12.48
C SER A 317 3.10 14.19 -13.26
N ALA A 318 1.94 14.26 -12.61
CA ALA A 318 0.71 14.82 -13.13
C ALA A 318 0.56 16.28 -12.66
N CYS A 319 1.36 17.18 -13.23
CA CYS A 319 1.34 18.61 -12.90
C CYS A 319 1.58 19.46 -14.15
N HIS A 320 0.74 20.51 -14.36
CA HIS A 320 0.93 21.49 -15.44
C HIS A 320 2.13 22.42 -15.15
N PHE A 321 2.41 22.69 -13.88
CA PHE A 321 3.45 23.62 -13.40
C PHE A 321 4.35 22.93 -12.38
N PRO A 322 5.16 21.93 -12.80
CA PRO A 322 5.98 21.15 -11.88
C PRO A 322 6.97 22.02 -11.11
N GLU A 323 7.41 21.48 -9.96
CA GLU A 323 8.55 22.01 -9.25
C GLU A 323 9.84 21.73 -10.06
N SER A 324 10.81 22.62 -9.94
CA SER A 324 12.14 22.48 -10.56
C SER A 324 13.09 21.78 -9.61
#